data_8a0d06dc479464282d044955adaf0673
#
_entry.id   8a0d06dc479464282d044955adaf0673
#
_cell.length_a   1.000
_cell.length_b   1.000
_cell.length_c   1.000
_cell.angle_alpha   90.00
_cell.angle_beta   90.00
_cell.angle_gamma   90.00
#
_symmetry.space_group_name_H-M   'P 1'
#
loop_
_entity.id
_entity.type
_entity.pdbx_description
1 polymer ?
#
loop_
_entity_poly.entity_id
_entity_poly.type
_entity_poly.pdbx_seq_one_letter_code
_entity_poly.pdbx_strand_id
1 'polypeptide(L)'
;MAFDFKKEYKEFYLPPAKPVVVTVPKANYVAVRGKGDPNDEGGAYKQAIGILYAVAYTLKMSYKTDHRIEGFYDYVVPPLEGFWWQEGIDGVDYSDKSTFCWISVIRLPDFITKADFDWAVQTASKKKKVDCSKAEFLTIDEGLCVQIMHIGPYGDEPASVALMDQYLAENGYLNDLSAARLHHEIYLSDARKVAPENWKTVIRHPIKRA
;
A
#
# COMPACT_ATOMS: atom_id res chain seq x y z
N MET A 1 2.44 17.32 18.07
CA MET A 1 2.42 17.22 16.61
C MET A 1 1.98 15.80 16.28
N ALA A 2 1.10 15.58 15.30
CA ALA A 2 0.66 14.22 14.95
C ALA A 2 1.83 13.41 14.36
N PHE A 3 1.94 12.15 14.72
CA PHE A 3 2.93 11.22 14.16
C PHE A 3 2.67 11.04 12.65
N ASP A 4 3.67 11.27 11.81
CA ASP A 4 3.57 11.14 10.36
C ASP A 4 4.51 10.04 9.88
N PHE A 5 3.95 8.89 9.49
CA PHE A 5 4.70 7.71 9.05
C PHE A 5 5.72 8.01 7.97
N LYS A 6 5.40 8.91 7.03
CA LYS A 6 6.33 9.30 5.96
C LYS A 6 7.55 10.07 6.48
N LYS A 7 7.40 10.80 7.58
CA LYS A 7 8.49 11.58 8.19
C LYS A 7 9.33 10.75 9.16
N GLU A 8 8.67 9.84 9.89
CA GLU A 8 9.33 9.02 10.91
C GLU A 8 10.04 7.81 10.28
N TYR A 9 9.47 7.22 9.22
CA TYR A 9 10.01 6.06 8.51
C TYR A 9 10.43 6.43 7.07
N LYS A 10 11.32 7.42 6.96
CA LYS A 10 11.77 7.95 5.66
C LYS A 10 12.38 6.87 4.77
N GLU A 11 13.08 5.92 5.36
CA GLU A 11 13.68 4.79 4.65
C GLU A 11 12.64 3.95 3.89
N PHE A 12 11.38 3.89 4.36
CA PHE A 12 10.33 3.10 3.72
C PHE A 12 9.45 3.93 2.77
N TYR A 13 9.30 5.24 3.04
CA TYR A 13 8.35 6.09 2.32
C TYR A 13 9.01 7.14 1.41
N LEU A 14 10.27 7.45 1.62
CA LEU A 14 10.98 8.50 0.87
C LEU A 14 12.35 8.01 0.37
N PRO A 15 12.41 6.87 -0.33
CA PRO A 15 13.66 6.43 -0.93
C PRO A 15 14.12 7.42 -2.01
N PRO A 16 15.40 7.38 -2.41
CA PRO A 16 15.88 8.15 -3.56
C PRO A 16 15.31 7.62 -4.88
N ALA A 17 15.44 8.42 -5.95
CA ALA A 17 15.11 8.02 -7.33
C ALA A 17 16.22 7.13 -7.95
N LYS A 18 16.80 6.25 -7.15
CA LYS A 18 17.74 5.18 -7.53
C LYS A 18 17.48 3.98 -6.63
N PRO A 19 17.74 2.75 -7.11
CA PRO A 19 17.47 1.55 -6.32
C PRO A 19 18.27 1.53 -5.01
N VAL A 20 17.59 1.13 -3.93
CA VAL A 20 18.22 0.90 -2.61
C VAL A 20 17.64 -0.36 -1.98
N VAL A 21 18.48 -1.12 -1.30
CA VAL A 21 18.04 -2.28 -0.51
C VAL A 21 17.53 -1.80 0.84
N VAL A 22 16.44 -2.41 1.31
CA VAL A 22 15.82 -2.13 2.60
C VAL A 22 15.29 -3.43 3.22
N THR A 23 15.30 -3.52 4.54
CA THR A 23 14.58 -4.59 5.26
C THR A 23 13.33 -3.98 5.89
N VAL A 24 12.18 -4.35 5.36
CA VAL A 24 10.88 -3.83 5.81
C VAL A 24 10.36 -4.71 6.94
N PRO A 25 10.11 -4.14 8.13
CA PRO A 25 9.60 -4.91 9.25
C PRO A 25 8.14 -5.29 9.03
N LYS A 26 7.72 -6.34 9.73
CA LYS A 26 6.32 -6.75 9.81
C LYS A 26 5.44 -5.60 10.26
N ALA A 27 4.32 -5.38 9.57
CA ALA A 27 3.38 -4.32 9.90
C ALA A 27 1.92 -4.77 9.69
N ASN A 28 1.00 -4.08 10.36
CA ASN A 28 -0.43 -4.31 10.26
C ASN A 28 -1.09 -3.29 9.32
N TYR A 29 -2.11 -3.74 8.61
CA TYR A 29 -2.82 -2.95 7.62
C TYR A 29 -4.34 -3.19 7.71
N VAL A 30 -5.11 -2.17 7.36
CA VAL A 30 -6.44 -2.39 6.81
C VAL A 30 -6.28 -2.71 5.34
N ALA A 31 -6.88 -3.81 4.88
CA ALA A 31 -6.74 -4.33 3.52
C ALA A 31 -8.09 -4.62 2.87
N VAL A 32 -8.16 -4.49 1.56
CA VAL A 32 -9.26 -4.98 0.72
C VAL A 32 -8.66 -5.62 -0.53
N ARG A 33 -9.14 -6.83 -0.85
CA ARG A 33 -8.70 -7.59 -2.03
C ARG A 33 -9.70 -7.45 -3.17
N GLY A 34 -9.19 -7.48 -4.39
CA GLY A 34 -10.04 -7.48 -5.57
C GLY A 34 -9.31 -7.80 -6.85
N LYS A 35 -10.08 -7.75 -7.94
CA LYS A 35 -9.62 -7.94 -9.31
C LYS A 35 -10.32 -6.94 -10.22
N GLY A 36 -9.67 -6.51 -11.28
CA GLY A 36 -10.21 -5.62 -12.30
C GLY A 36 -9.39 -4.38 -12.55
N ASP A 37 -9.79 -3.60 -13.57
CA ASP A 37 -9.11 -2.36 -13.95
C ASP A 37 -9.25 -1.30 -12.83
N PRO A 38 -8.13 -0.79 -12.29
CA PRO A 38 -8.17 0.26 -11.26
C PRO A 38 -8.71 1.61 -11.79
N ASN A 39 -8.81 1.77 -13.10
CA ASN A 39 -9.31 3.01 -13.72
C ASN A 39 -10.83 3.02 -13.91
N ASP A 40 -11.52 1.88 -13.73
CA ASP A 40 -12.96 1.81 -13.89
C ASP A 40 -13.68 2.79 -12.96
N GLU A 41 -14.55 3.65 -13.54
CA GLU A 41 -15.39 4.54 -12.76
C GLU A 41 -16.45 3.75 -12.00
N GLY A 42 -16.43 3.87 -10.63
CA GLY A 42 -17.30 3.08 -9.77
C GLY A 42 -16.90 1.61 -9.64
N GLY A 43 -15.79 1.19 -10.24
CA GLY A 43 -15.25 -0.17 -10.19
C GLY A 43 -14.83 -0.62 -8.79
N ALA A 44 -14.52 -1.92 -8.68
CA ALA A 44 -14.20 -2.57 -7.41
C ALA A 44 -13.00 -1.90 -6.69
N TYR A 45 -12.01 -1.42 -7.44
CA TYR A 45 -10.84 -0.75 -6.88
C TYR A 45 -11.20 0.57 -6.18
N LYS A 46 -12.00 1.43 -6.81
CA LYS A 46 -12.46 2.69 -6.20
C LYS A 46 -13.35 2.46 -4.99
N GLN A 47 -14.20 1.41 -5.02
CA GLN A 47 -14.99 1.01 -3.86
C GLN A 47 -14.10 0.56 -2.70
N ALA A 48 -13.06 -0.25 -2.99
CA ALA A 48 -12.08 -0.69 -1.99
C ALA A 48 -11.37 0.50 -1.32
N ILE A 49 -10.93 1.49 -2.08
CA ILE A 49 -10.32 2.72 -1.53
C ILE A 49 -11.30 3.42 -0.57
N GLY A 50 -12.57 3.50 -0.93
CA GLY A 50 -13.62 4.07 -0.06
C GLY A 50 -13.75 3.32 1.27
N ILE A 51 -13.72 1.99 1.24
CA ILE A 51 -13.76 1.12 2.43
C ILE A 51 -12.52 1.36 3.30
N LEU A 52 -11.32 1.33 2.70
CA LEU A 52 -10.05 1.52 3.41
C LEU A 52 -10.03 2.83 4.19
N TYR A 53 -10.36 3.94 3.54
CA TYR A 53 -10.40 5.24 4.20
C TYR A 53 -11.52 5.35 5.23
N ALA A 54 -12.69 4.73 5.01
CA ALA A 54 -13.76 4.71 6.00
C ALA A 54 -13.31 4.06 7.32
N VAL A 55 -12.63 2.91 7.23
CA VAL A 55 -12.10 2.19 8.41
C VAL A 55 -10.92 2.95 9.03
N ALA A 56 -9.92 3.34 8.22
CA ALA A 56 -8.72 4.05 8.70
C ALA A 56 -9.07 5.35 9.45
N TYR A 57 -9.98 6.15 8.91
CA TYR A 57 -10.42 7.38 9.58
C TYR A 57 -11.32 7.10 10.80
N THR A 58 -12.05 6.01 10.84
CA THR A 58 -12.81 5.62 12.04
C THR A 58 -11.86 5.29 13.18
N LEU A 59 -10.79 4.54 12.92
CA LEU A 59 -9.71 4.28 13.89
C LEU A 59 -9.02 5.58 14.33
N LYS A 60 -8.59 6.38 13.36
CA LYS A 60 -7.94 7.68 13.61
C LYS A 60 -8.78 8.59 14.52
N MET A 61 -10.10 8.59 14.35
CA MET A 61 -11.00 9.47 15.07
C MET A 61 -11.65 8.82 16.30
N SER A 62 -11.20 7.63 16.71
CA SER A 62 -11.73 6.90 17.87
C SER A 62 -11.69 7.73 19.15
N TYR A 63 -10.66 8.57 19.34
CA TYR A 63 -10.51 9.45 20.51
C TYR A 63 -11.67 10.46 20.69
N LYS A 64 -12.50 10.66 19.66
CA LYS A 64 -13.72 11.48 19.73
C LYS A 64 -14.97 10.67 20.06
N THR A 65 -14.83 9.40 20.36
CA THR A 65 -15.92 8.47 20.68
C THR A 65 -15.72 7.88 22.07
N ASP A 66 -16.63 7.01 22.50
CA ASP A 66 -16.48 6.27 23.75
C ASP A 66 -15.52 5.08 23.63
N HIS A 67 -15.17 4.69 22.39
CA HIS A 67 -14.17 3.64 22.16
C HIS A 67 -12.75 4.20 22.36
N ARG A 68 -12.13 3.81 23.46
CA ARG A 68 -10.75 4.20 23.79
C ARG A 68 -9.78 3.10 23.36
N ILE A 69 -8.88 3.44 22.44
CA ILE A 69 -7.82 2.54 22.01
C ILE A 69 -6.62 2.72 22.96
N GLU A 70 -6.15 1.64 23.55
CA GLU A 70 -5.00 1.67 24.45
C GLU A 70 -3.73 2.06 23.68
N GLY A 71 -2.89 2.89 24.30
CA GLY A 71 -1.66 3.38 23.66
C GLY A 71 -1.87 4.38 22.53
N PHE A 72 -3.11 4.86 22.31
CA PHE A 72 -3.41 5.81 21.23
C PHE A 72 -2.55 7.08 21.31
N TYR A 73 -1.93 7.41 20.20
CA TYR A 73 -1.36 8.72 19.92
C TYR A 73 -1.91 9.29 18.60
N ASP A 74 -1.95 10.60 18.49
CA ASP A 74 -2.42 11.25 17.26
C ASP A 74 -1.45 11.01 16.10
N TYR A 75 -1.97 10.59 14.94
CA TYR A 75 -1.18 10.26 13.76
C TYR A 75 -1.83 10.77 12.47
N VAL A 76 -1.05 10.96 11.43
CA VAL A 76 -1.54 11.18 10.07
C VAL A 76 -1.85 9.81 9.47
N VAL A 77 -3.05 9.64 8.89
CA VAL A 77 -3.39 8.39 8.18
C VAL A 77 -2.34 8.16 7.08
N PRO A 78 -1.67 7.00 7.09
CA PRO A 78 -0.65 6.69 6.11
C PRO A 78 -1.16 6.72 4.66
N PRO A 79 -0.28 6.79 3.66
CA PRO A 79 -0.68 6.76 2.27
C PRO A 79 -1.42 5.46 1.92
N LEU A 80 -2.17 5.50 0.82
CA LEU A 80 -2.67 4.30 0.17
C LEU A 80 -1.48 3.53 -0.41
N GLU A 81 -1.51 2.22 -0.26
CA GLU A 81 -0.53 1.30 -0.81
C GLU A 81 -1.26 0.18 -1.57
N GLY A 82 -0.61 -0.46 -2.52
CA GLY A 82 -1.18 -1.56 -3.30
C GLY A 82 -0.18 -2.66 -3.57
N PHE A 83 -0.60 -3.91 -3.37
CA PHE A 83 0.13 -5.10 -3.82
C PHE A 83 -0.55 -5.62 -5.08
N TRP A 84 0.24 -5.85 -6.15
CA TRP A 84 -0.27 -6.12 -7.49
C TRP A 84 0.29 -7.40 -8.07
N TRP A 85 -0.54 -8.13 -8.83
CA TRP A 85 -0.14 -9.26 -9.64
C TRP A 85 -1.18 -9.56 -10.73
N GLN A 86 -0.84 -10.42 -11.66
CA GLN A 86 -1.76 -11.00 -12.63
C GLN A 86 -1.59 -12.52 -12.62
N GLU A 87 -2.70 -13.25 -12.60
CA GLU A 87 -2.68 -14.71 -12.53
C GLU A 87 -2.14 -15.30 -13.83
N GLY A 88 -1.11 -16.16 -13.73
CA GLY A 88 -0.53 -16.85 -14.88
C GLY A 88 0.39 -15.99 -15.76
N ILE A 89 0.70 -14.75 -15.33
CA ILE A 89 1.59 -13.84 -16.05
C ILE A 89 2.86 -13.64 -15.21
N ASP A 90 4.02 -13.82 -15.83
CA ASP A 90 5.30 -13.43 -15.26
C ASP A 90 5.60 -11.98 -15.67
N GLY A 91 5.68 -11.09 -14.68
CA GLY A 91 5.73 -9.64 -14.91
C GLY A 91 4.35 -8.98 -14.96
N VAL A 92 4.15 -8.00 -15.83
CA VAL A 92 2.92 -7.22 -15.95
C VAL A 92 2.51 -7.07 -17.42
N ASP A 93 1.28 -7.46 -17.73
CA ASP A 93 0.63 -7.16 -19.02
C ASP A 93 -0.28 -5.93 -18.88
N TYR A 94 0.17 -4.80 -19.38
CA TYR A 94 -0.61 -3.55 -19.37
C TYR A 94 -1.69 -3.47 -20.47
N SER A 95 -1.73 -4.44 -21.39
CA SER A 95 -2.71 -4.44 -22.48
C SER A 95 -4.12 -4.80 -22.00
N ASP A 96 -4.23 -5.62 -20.93
CA ASP A 96 -5.50 -5.98 -20.31
C ASP A 96 -5.49 -5.76 -18.80
N LYS A 97 -5.86 -4.55 -18.39
CA LYS A 97 -5.94 -4.17 -16.99
C LYS A 97 -7.08 -4.85 -16.22
N SER A 98 -8.05 -5.46 -16.90
CA SER A 98 -9.14 -6.18 -16.25
C SER A 98 -8.66 -7.44 -15.52
N THR A 99 -7.48 -7.94 -15.88
CA THR A 99 -6.84 -9.11 -15.25
C THR A 99 -6.04 -8.80 -14.00
N PHE A 100 -5.81 -7.51 -13.68
CA PHE A 100 -5.09 -7.13 -12.47
C PHE A 100 -5.79 -7.64 -11.21
N CYS A 101 -5.02 -8.34 -10.40
CA CYS A 101 -5.37 -8.69 -9.03
C CYS A 101 -4.64 -7.74 -8.08
N TRP A 102 -5.30 -7.35 -6.99
CA TRP A 102 -4.73 -6.39 -6.07
C TRP A 102 -5.17 -6.63 -4.62
N ILE A 103 -4.29 -6.21 -3.71
CA ILE A 103 -4.59 -6.00 -2.30
C ILE A 103 -4.28 -4.53 -2.02
N SER A 104 -5.31 -3.69 -1.94
CA SER A 104 -5.13 -2.30 -1.52
C SER A 104 -5.11 -2.20 -0.02
N VAL A 105 -4.18 -1.42 0.52
CA VAL A 105 -3.96 -1.34 1.97
C VAL A 105 -3.69 0.08 2.44
N ILE A 106 -3.94 0.32 3.73
CA ILE A 106 -3.43 1.47 4.47
C ILE A 106 -2.80 0.93 5.75
N ARG A 107 -1.54 1.29 6.01
CA ARG A 107 -0.83 0.87 7.23
C ARG A 107 -1.55 1.35 8.48
N LEU A 108 -1.60 0.50 9.49
CA LEU A 108 -2.14 0.81 10.81
C LEU A 108 -0.99 1.05 11.81
N PRO A 109 -1.15 1.98 12.76
CA PRO A 109 -0.25 2.06 13.91
C PRO A 109 -0.22 0.76 14.70
N ASP A 110 0.92 0.46 15.32
CA ASP A 110 1.14 -0.82 16.02
C ASP A 110 0.24 -1.01 17.26
N PHE A 111 -0.32 0.08 17.82
CA PHE A 111 -1.27 0.01 18.92
C PHE A 111 -2.67 -0.44 18.50
N ILE A 112 -2.99 -0.51 17.20
CA ILE A 112 -4.30 -0.97 16.73
C ILE A 112 -4.37 -2.49 16.85
N THR A 113 -5.30 -2.96 17.68
CA THR A 113 -5.59 -4.39 17.82
C THR A 113 -6.64 -4.86 16.81
N LYS A 114 -6.76 -6.19 16.66
CA LYS A 114 -7.84 -6.78 15.86
C LYS A 114 -9.24 -6.40 16.39
N ALA A 115 -9.39 -6.27 17.70
CA ALA A 115 -10.65 -5.86 18.33
C ALA A 115 -11.02 -4.41 17.97
N ASP A 116 -10.03 -3.49 17.98
CA ASP A 116 -10.24 -2.10 17.58
C ASP A 116 -10.60 -2.01 16.09
N PHE A 117 -9.94 -2.82 15.27
CA PHE A 117 -10.26 -2.94 13.84
C PHE A 117 -11.70 -3.40 13.63
N ASP A 118 -12.15 -4.46 14.30
CA ASP A 118 -13.51 -5.00 14.16
C ASP A 118 -14.57 -3.97 14.60
N TRP A 119 -14.30 -3.25 15.68
CA TRP A 119 -15.12 -2.12 16.09
C TRP A 119 -15.20 -1.04 15.00
N ALA A 120 -14.05 -0.71 14.39
CA ALA A 120 -13.99 0.33 13.35
C ALA A 120 -14.77 -0.07 12.09
N VAL A 121 -14.68 -1.33 11.66
CA VAL A 121 -15.44 -1.88 10.52
C VAL A 121 -16.95 -1.73 10.76
N GLN A 122 -17.43 -2.17 11.92
CA GLN A 122 -18.85 -2.06 12.28
C GLN A 122 -19.31 -0.60 12.37
N THR A 123 -18.48 0.25 12.99
CA THR A 123 -18.79 1.69 13.17
C THR A 123 -18.79 2.43 11.84
N ALA A 124 -17.80 2.17 10.97
CA ALA A 124 -17.70 2.77 9.64
C ALA A 124 -18.91 2.39 8.78
N SER A 125 -19.28 1.10 8.77
CA SER A 125 -20.44 0.60 8.01
C SER A 125 -21.73 1.31 8.42
N LYS A 126 -21.97 1.47 9.71
CA LYS A 126 -23.16 2.17 10.23
C LYS A 126 -23.16 3.66 9.91
N LYS A 127 -22.04 4.36 10.13
CA LYS A 127 -21.96 5.82 9.97
C LYS A 127 -21.88 6.28 8.52
N LYS A 128 -21.16 5.54 7.68
CA LYS A 128 -20.91 5.96 6.29
C LYS A 128 -21.89 5.37 5.29
N LYS A 129 -22.74 4.42 5.70
CA LYS A 129 -23.64 3.64 4.84
C LYS A 129 -22.87 2.93 3.71
N VAL A 130 -21.65 2.49 4.00
CA VAL A 130 -20.76 1.74 3.11
C VAL A 130 -20.56 0.38 3.74
N ASP A 131 -20.78 -0.69 2.98
CA ASP A 131 -20.47 -2.03 3.47
C ASP A 131 -18.96 -2.22 3.58
N CYS A 132 -18.45 -2.20 4.80
CA CYS A 132 -17.02 -2.40 5.09
C CYS A 132 -16.68 -3.88 5.41
N SER A 133 -17.59 -4.83 5.17
CA SER A 133 -17.38 -6.26 5.49
C SER A 133 -16.22 -6.90 4.71
N LYS A 134 -15.82 -6.31 3.58
CA LYS A 134 -14.66 -6.73 2.79
C LYS A 134 -13.31 -6.28 3.37
N ALA A 135 -13.31 -5.43 4.40
CA ALA A 135 -12.08 -5.00 5.03
C ALA A 135 -11.46 -6.14 5.87
N GLU A 136 -10.17 -6.34 5.73
CA GLU A 136 -9.38 -7.33 6.44
C GLU A 136 -8.34 -6.64 7.35
N PHE A 137 -8.09 -7.21 8.54
CA PHE A 137 -6.91 -6.89 9.34
C PHE A 137 -5.78 -7.79 8.86
N LEU A 138 -4.88 -7.24 8.07
CA LEU A 138 -3.82 -7.99 7.41
C LEU A 138 -2.46 -7.64 8.01
N THR A 139 -1.68 -8.66 8.33
CA THR A 139 -0.29 -8.49 8.74
C THR A 139 0.62 -8.94 7.60
N ILE A 140 1.53 -8.07 7.18
CA ILE A 140 2.48 -8.32 6.09
C ILE A 140 3.90 -8.23 6.65
N ASP A 141 4.74 -9.19 6.27
CA ASP A 141 6.17 -9.23 6.52
C ASP A 141 6.89 -9.24 5.17
N GLU A 142 7.29 -8.07 4.70
CA GLU A 142 7.97 -7.95 3.40
C GLU A 142 9.45 -8.38 3.49
N GLY A 143 10.11 -8.19 4.64
CA GLY A 143 11.50 -8.56 4.84
C GLY A 143 12.46 -7.81 3.91
N LEU A 144 13.40 -8.55 3.29
CA LEU A 144 14.42 -7.97 2.42
C LEU A 144 13.80 -7.58 1.05
N CYS A 145 13.95 -6.30 0.69
CA CYS A 145 13.41 -5.72 -0.53
C CYS A 145 14.41 -4.79 -1.20
N VAL A 146 14.21 -4.54 -2.50
CA VAL A 146 14.74 -3.39 -3.22
C VAL A 146 13.60 -2.40 -3.45
N GLN A 147 13.89 -1.11 -3.42
CA GLN A 147 12.91 -0.07 -3.70
C GLN A 147 13.50 1.13 -4.40
N ILE A 148 12.63 1.91 -5.06
CA ILE A 148 12.97 3.14 -5.77
C ILE A 148 11.83 4.15 -5.66
N MET A 149 12.13 5.44 -5.68
CA MET A 149 11.12 6.49 -5.92
C MET A 149 10.91 6.63 -7.42
N HIS A 150 9.76 6.21 -7.91
CA HIS A 150 9.28 6.56 -9.24
C HIS A 150 8.68 7.96 -9.24
N ILE A 151 9.03 8.78 -10.23
CA ILE A 151 8.46 10.11 -10.45
C ILE A 151 7.92 10.15 -11.87
N GLY A 152 6.61 10.26 -12.02
CA GLY A 152 5.92 10.24 -13.31
C GLY A 152 4.61 9.46 -13.27
N PRO A 153 3.95 9.32 -14.45
CA PRO A 153 2.75 8.52 -14.61
C PRO A 153 3.00 7.03 -14.34
N TYR A 154 2.00 6.32 -13.84
CA TYR A 154 2.09 4.87 -13.57
C TYR A 154 2.52 4.05 -14.82
N GLY A 155 2.16 4.50 -16.03
CA GLY A 155 2.56 3.84 -17.27
C GLY A 155 4.08 3.85 -17.54
N ASP A 156 4.84 4.71 -16.85
CA ASP A 156 6.29 4.82 -16.99
C ASP A 156 7.06 4.03 -15.91
N GLU A 157 6.36 3.37 -14.98
CA GLU A 157 6.95 2.52 -13.94
C GLU A 157 7.86 1.41 -14.45
N PRO A 158 7.61 0.78 -15.63
CA PRO A 158 8.53 -0.22 -16.18
C PRO A 158 9.99 0.24 -16.29
N ALA A 159 10.24 1.54 -16.55
CA ALA A 159 11.59 2.08 -16.58
C ALA A 159 12.26 2.06 -15.18
N SER A 160 11.50 2.35 -14.13
CA SER A 160 11.99 2.28 -12.75
C SER A 160 12.22 0.83 -12.30
N VAL A 161 11.36 -0.10 -12.71
CA VAL A 161 11.53 -1.55 -12.46
C VAL A 161 12.81 -2.06 -13.13
N ALA A 162 13.04 -1.68 -14.39
CA ALA A 162 14.26 -2.06 -15.11
C ALA A 162 15.55 -1.58 -14.41
N LEU A 163 15.54 -0.38 -13.79
CA LEU A 163 16.65 0.09 -12.98
C LEU A 163 16.85 -0.77 -11.71
N MET A 164 15.77 -1.24 -11.08
CA MET A 164 15.87 -2.16 -9.95
C MET A 164 16.47 -3.49 -10.39
N ASP A 165 16.02 -4.07 -11.50
CA ASP A 165 16.52 -5.35 -12.01
C ASP A 165 18.02 -5.27 -12.38
N GLN A 166 18.45 -4.19 -13.02
CA GLN A 166 19.86 -3.94 -13.29
C GLN A 166 20.68 -3.89 -11.98
N TYR A 167 20.18 -3.14 -10.99
CA TYR A 167 20.84 -3.03 -9.70
C TYR A 167 20.97 -4.40 -9.01
N LEU A 168 19.95 -5.25 -9.08
CA LEU A 168 20.00 -6.59 -8.50
C LEU A 168 21.09 -7.43 -9.14
N ALA A 169 21.17 -7.44 -10.48
CA ALA A 169 22.18 -8.19 -11.23
C ALA A 169 23.61 -7.75 -10.89
N GLU A 170 23.83 -6.43 -10.73
CA GLU A 170 25.13 -5.86 -10.40
C GLU A 170 25.58 -6.11 -8.94
N ASN A 171 24.62 -6.38 -8.02
CA ASN A 171 24.90 -6.45 -6.58
C ASN A 171 24.67 -7.85 -5.96
N GLY A 172 24.49 -8.89 -6.77
CA GLY A 172 24.38 -10.28 -6.30
C GLY A 172 23.07 -10.55 -5.58
N TYR A 173 21.97 -9.96 -6.07
CA TYR A 173 20.62 -10.23 -5.63
C TYR A 173 19.77 -10.81 -6.75
N LEU A 174 18.72 -11.52 -6.37
CA LEU A 174 17.70 -12.03 -7.27
C LEU A 174 16.34 -11.45 -6.85
N ASN A 175 15.48 -11.20 -7.83
CA ASN A 175 14.07 -10.93 -7.60
C ASN A 175 13.44 -12.16 -6.92
N ASP A 176 12.57 -11.92 -5.93
CA ASP A 176 11.89 -12.98 -5.17
C ASP A 176 10.37 -12.80 -5.18
N LEU A 177 9.86 -12.20 -6.27
CA LEU A 177 8.42 -12.09 -6.51
C LEU A 177 7.80 -13.49 -6.56
N SER A 178 6.66 -13.65 -5.90
CA SER A 178 5.94 -14.91 -5.79
C SER A 178 4.49 -14.65 -5.38
N ALA A 179 3.66 -15.68 -5.32
CA ALA A 179 2.28 -15.57 -4.82
C ALA A 179 2.18 -15.06 -3.36
N ALA A 180 3.26 -15.17 -2.58
CA ALA A 180 3.33 -14.70 -1.20
C ALA A 180 4.07 -13.37 -1.04
N ARG A 181 4.87 -12.97 -2.03
CA ARG A 181 5.70 -11.76 -2.01
C ARG A 181 5.50 -10.99 -3.32
N LEU A 182 4.67 -9.99 -3.27
CA LEU A 182 4.11 -9.31 -4.43
C LEU A 182 4.86 -8.01 -4.77
N HIS A 183 4.65 -7.51 -5.97
CA HIS A 183 4.97 -6.14 -6.35
C HIS A 183 4.17 -5.17 -5.48
N HIS A 184 4.85 -4.19 -4.87
CA HIS A 184 4.27 -3.25 -3.93
C HIS A 184 4.48 -1.81 -4.38
N GLU A 185 3.41 -1.03 -4.39
CA GLU A 185 3.38 0.39 -4.70
C GLU A 185 2.85 1.20 -3.52
N ILE A 186 3.51 2.33 -3.20
CA ILE A 186 3.08 3.27 -2.16
C ILE A 186 2.82 4.63 -2.81
N TYR A 187 1.58 5.09 -2.79
CA TYR A 187 1.14 6.29 -3.50
C TYR A 187 1.30 7.55 -2.64
N LEU A 188 2.33 8.34 -2.91
CA LEU A 188 2.66 9.53 -2.12
C LEU A 188 1.98 10.80 -2.61
N SER A 189 1.56 10.81 -3.87
CA SER A 189 0.87 11.93 -4.49
C SER A 189 -0.63 11.71 -4.57
N ASP A 190 -1.41 12.76 -4.35
CA ASP A 190 -2.84 12.76 -4.68
C ASP A 190 -3.01 13.07 -6.18
N ALA A 191 -3.28 12.04 -6.98
CA ALA A 191 -3.43 12.14 -8.44
C ALA A 191 -4.52 13.14 -8.89
N ARG A 192 -5.41 13.55 -8.00
CA ARG A 192 -6.44 14.57 -8.29
C ARG A 192 -5.93 16.00 -8.16
N LYS A 193 -4.74 16.19 -7.55
CA LYS A 193 -4.18 17.52 -7.20
C LYS A 193 -2.82 17.78 -7.82
N VAL A 194 -2.12 16.74 -8.19
CA VAL A 194 -0.74 16.80 -8.71
C VAL A 194 -0.78 16.39 -10.18
N ALA A 195 -0.08 17.12 -11.04
CA ALA A 195 0.05 16.76 -12.45
C ALA A 195 0.83 15.44 -12.60
N PRO A 196 0.46 14.58 -13.57
CA PRO A 196 0.98 13.21 -13.69
C PRO A 196 2.51 13.11 -13.70
N GLU A 197 3.19 14.04 -14.37
CA GLU A 197 4.66 14.09 -14.44
C GLU A 197 5.35 14.30 -13.10
N ASN A 198 4.60 14.71 -12.06
CA ASN A 198 5.08 14.95 -10.71
C ASN A 198 4.56 13.93 -9.68
N TRP A 199 3.84 12.88 -10.12
CA TRP A 199 3.40 11.83 -9.20
C TRP A 199 4.61 11.12 -8.63
N LYS A 200 4.49 10.75 -7.36
CA LYS A 200 5.53 10.02 -6.62
C LYS A 200 4.96 8.72 -6.11
N THR A 201 5.57 7.63 -6.52
CA THR A 201 5.24 6.27 -6.11
C THR A 201 6.51 5.58 -5.63
N VAL A 202 6.49 4.99 -4.44
CA VAL A 202 7.55 4.04 -4.09
C VAL A 202 7.20 2.72 -4.72
N ILE A 203 8.09 2.20 -5.58
CA ILE A 203 8.00 0.85 -6.11
C ILE A 203 8.94 -0.03 -5.27
N ARG A 204 8.45 -1.17 -4.82
CA ARG A 204 9.18 -2.09 -3.97
C ARG A 204 9.00 -3.54 -4.40
N HIS A 205 10.10 -4.26 -4.54
CA HIS A 205 10.12 -5.68 -4.85
C HIS A 205 10.83 -6.47 -3.77
N PRO A 206 10.31 -7.63 -3.38
CA PRO A 206 11.01 -8.57 -2.52
C PRO A 206 12.22 -9.15 -3.26
N ILE A 207 13.31 -9.34 -2.51
CA ILE A 207 14.56 -9.88 -3.08
C ILE A 207 15.16 -10.93 -2.16
N LYS A 208 16.10 -11.71 -2.71
CA LYS A 208 16.97 -12.63 -1.96
C LYS A 208 18.40 -12.54 -2.45
N ARG A 209 19.34 -13.05 -1.68
CA ARG A 209 20.73 -13.22 -2.13
C ARG A 209 20.80 -14.26 -3.25
N ALA A 210 21.68 -14.02 -4.23
CA ALA A 210 21.99 -14.97 -5.30
C ALA A 210 22.71 -16.20 -4.78
#